data_5062b61cf6781299398a91b1be01b644
#
_entry.id   5062b61cf6781299398a91b1be01b644
#
_cell.length_a   1.000
_cell.length_b   1.000
_cell.length_c   1.000
_cell.angle_alpha   90.00
_cell.angle_beta   90.00
_cell.angle_gamma   90.00
#
_symmetry.space_group_name_H-M   'P 1'
#
loop_
_entity.id
_entity.type
_entity.pdbx_description
1 polymer ?
#
loop_
_entity_poly.entity_id
_entity_poly.type
_entity_poly.pdbx_seq_one_letter_code
_entity_poly.pdbx_strand_id
1 'polypeptide(L)'
;MALFLQHQGEDCHWAVWKLEETLEELFSLFPDSRKYRQEVEKFSSAHRRLEWCAVRVLLYTILGVEKEIRYQDSGKPYLADKSFSLSISHTKGYVAVILGDINKEVGIDIEQYGERVRKVAHKFVRDDELPGAYEGTDTWGMLLHWSAKEAVYKCLNIDSVDFREHLYICPFTVCSEGTFGLVEYRTAECCHFSVHYRLFADFVLTYIC
;
A
#
# COMPACT_ATOMS: atom_id res chain seq x y z
N MET A 1 -0.37 -5.84 21.09
CA MET A 1 0.47 -5.80 19.89
C MET A 1 -0.48 -5.82 18.70
N ALA A 2 -0.53 -4.75 17.93
CA ALA A 2 -1.53 -4.56 16.88
C ALA A 2 -1.04 -4.97 15.47
N LEU A 3 -0.08 -5.91 15.38
CA LEU A 3 0.16 -6.63 14.12
C LEU A 3 -1.14 -7.33 13.74
N PHE A 4 -1.86 -6.75 12.77
CA PHE A 4 -3.17 -7.22 12.38
C PHE A 4 -3.08 -8.43 11.44
N LEU A 5 -2.15 -8.37 10.49
CA LEU A 5 -1.99 -9.39 9.47
C LEU A 5 -0.55 -9.40 8.96
N GLN A 6 -0.07 -10.59 8.59
CA GLN A 6 1.25 -10.80 7.99
C GLN A 6 1.19 -11.92 6.97
N HIS A 7 1.90 -11.74 5.87
CA HIS A 7 2.12 -12.75 4.85
C HIS A 7 3.62 -12.85 4.56
N GLN A 8 4.14 -14.06 4.57
CA GLN A 8 5.51 -14.37 4.20
C GLN A 8 5.49 -15.36 3.05
N GLY A 9 5.69 -14.87 1.84
CA GLY A 9 5.81 -15.65 0.61
C GLY A 9 7.27 -15.77 0.15
N GLU A 10 7.49 -16.50 -0.94
CA GLU A 10 8.81 -16.64 -1.56
C GLU A 10 9.25 -15.32 -2.24
N ASP A 11 8.33 -14.62 -2.87
CA ASP A 11 8.62 -13.39 -3.64
C ASP A 11 8.55 -12.12 -2.81
N CYS A 12 7.71 -12.08 -1.78
CA CYS A 12 7.53 -10.90 -0.96
C CYS A 12 7.04 -11.21 0.45
N HIS A 13 7.31 -10.27 1.35
CA HIS A 13 6.82 -10.26 2.71
C HIS A 13 6.04 -8.97 2.95
N TRP A 14 4.76 -9.05 3.28
CA TRP A 14 3.97 -7.89 3.63
C TRP A 14 3.26 -8.05 4.97
N ALA A 15 2.97 -6.92 5.60
CA ALA A 15 2.24 -6.90 6.86
C ALA A 15 1.39 -5.64 6.99
N VAL A 16 0.34 -5.75 7.80
CA VAL A 16 -0.60 -4.68 8.15
C VAL A 16 -0.61 -4.50 9.65
N TRP A 17 -0.50 -3.26 10.10
CA TRP A 17 -0.64 -2.84 11.49
C TRP A 17 -1.94 -2.07 11.66
N LYS A 18 -2.74 -2.43 12.67
CA LYS A 18 -3.91 -1.66 13.09
C LYS A 18 -3.48 -0.63 14.12
N LEU A 19 -3.79 0.63 13.86
CA LEU A 19 -3.42 1.75 14.73
C LEU A 19 -4.39 1.87 15.91
N GLU A 20 -4.08 1.23 17.01
CA GLU A 20 -4.84 1.29 18.28
C GLU A 20 -4.00 1.93 19.40
N GLU A 21 -2.69 2.08 19.19
CA GLU A 21 -1.76 2.62 20.15
C GLU A 21 -1.67 4.14 20.12
N THR A 22 -1.30 4.71 21.25
CA THR A 22 -0.78 6.07 21.36
C THR A 22 0.65 6.14 20.79
N LEU A 23 1.12 7.35 20.52
CA LEU A 23 2.49 7.56 20.07
C LEU A 23 3.55 7.07 21.08
N GLU A 24 3.26 7.22 22.39
CA GLU A 24 4.14 6.75 23.46
C GLU A 24 4.21 5.22 23.52
N GLU A 25 3.10 4.55 23.32
CA GLU A 25 3.07 3.09 23.26
C GLU A 25 3.85 2.58 22.04
N LEU A 26 3.71 3.23 20.86
CA LEU A 26 4.51 2.89 19.68
C LEU A 26 6.02 3.08 19.94
N PHE A 27 6.42 4.16 20.62
CA PHE A 27 7.81 4.38 20.98
C PHE A 27 8.38 3.30 21.89
N SER A 28 7.57 2.75 22.78
CA SER A 28 7.99 1.69 23.70
C SER A 28 8.32 0.36 23.01
N LEU A 29 7.89 0.19 21.74
CA LEU A 29 8.17 -1.00 20.94
C LEU A 29 9.57 -0.99 20.30
N PHE A 30 10.29 0.14 20.34
CA PHE A 30 11.67 0.21 19.86
C PHE A 30 12.67 -0.02 20.97
N PRO A 31 13.83 -0.64 20.69
CA PRO A 31 14.92 -0.72 21.65
C PRO A 31 15.45 0.66 22.08
N ASP A 32 15.52 1.60 21.13
CA ASP A 32 15.86 3.00 21.37
C ASP A 32 14.98 3.93 20.52
N SER A 33 14.06 4.63 21.16
CA SER A 33 13.11 5.53 20.48
C SER A 33 13.61 6.97 20.33
N ARG A 34 14.78 7.35 20.85
CA ARG A 34 15.22 8.76 20.91
C ARG A 34 15.24 9.45 19.54
N LYS A 35 15.79 8.78 18.53
CA LYS A 35 15.82 9.31 17.16
C LYS A 35 14.41 9.48 16.57
N TYR A 36 13.50 8.55 16.84
CA TYR A 36 12.14 8.60 16.32
C TYR A 36 11.33 9.71 16.96
N ARG A 37 11.54 9.99 18.27
CA ARG A 37 10.92 11.12 18.96
C ARG A 37 11.29 12.46 18.33
N GLN A 38 12.56 12.65 17.96
CA GLN A 38 13.01 13.86 17.27
C GLN A 38 12.43 13.97 15.85
N GLU A 39 12.35 12.86 15.11
CA GLU A 39 11.85 12.85 13.73
C GLU A 39 10.34 13.15 13.66
N VAL A 40 9.52 12.66 14.57
CA VAL A 40 8.07 12.89 14.56
C VAL A 40 7.70 14.34 14.85
N GLU A 41 8.55 15.12 15.54
CA GLU A 41 8.31 16.55 15.81
C GLU A 41 8.24 17.38 14.53
N LYS A 42 8.81 16.91 13.43
CA LYS A 42 8.73 17.55 12.11
C LYS A 42 7.32 17.57 11.53
N PHE A 43 6.42 16.70 12.02
CA PHE A 43 5.05 16.61 11.53
C PHE A 43 4.10 17.41 12.43
N SER A 44 3.31 18.30 11.84
CA SER A 44 2.29 19.07 12.57
C SER A 44 1.07 18.21 12.96
N SER A 45 0.69 17.24 12.12
CA SER A 45 -0.47 16.38 12.34
C SER A 45 -0.16 15.23 13.30
N ALA A 46 -0.94 15.11 14.38
CA ALA A 46 -0.83 13.98 15.32
C ALA A 46 -1.07 12.62 14.61
N HIS A 47 -2.04 12.58 13.70
CA HIS A 47 -2.32 11.37 12.91
C HIS A 47 -1.13 10.98 12.06
N ARG A 48 -0.49 11.93 11.38
CA ARG A 48 0.71 11.66 10.56
C ARG A 48 1.89 11.18 11.40
N ARG A 49 2.02 11.66 12.64
CA ARG A 49 3.04 11.16 13.60
C ARG A 49 2.82 9.69 13.92
N LEU A 50 1.57 9.29 14.18
CA LEU A 50 1.20 7.90 14.45
C LEU A 50 1.50 7.00 13.25
N GLU A 51 1.02 7.34 12.06
CA GLU A 51 1.27 6.58 10.83
C GLU A 51 2.77 6.41 10.58
N TRP A 52 3.52 7.51 10.68
CA TRP A 52 4.97 7.50 10.45
C TRP A 52 5.71 6.58 11.43
N CYS A 53 5.34 6.63 12.71
CA CYS A 53 5.92 5.79 13.75
C CYS A 53 5.51 4.31 13.56
N ALA A 54 4.23 4.04 13.31
CA ALA A 54 3.71 2.70 13.14
C ALA A 54 4.32 1.96 11.94
N VAL A 55 4.60 2.64 10.83
CA VAL A 55 5.33 2.06 9.68
C VAL A 55 6.70 1.53 10.13
N ARG A 56 7.42 2.26 10.97
CA ARG A 56 8.75 1.87 11.46
C ARG A 56 8.68 0.75 12.48
N VAL A 57 7.68 0.79 13.36
CA VAL A 57 7.38 -0.31 14.29
C VAL A 57 7.05 -1.58 13.51
N LEU A 58 6.18 -1.48 12.48
CA LEU A 58 5.81 -2.60 11.65
C LEU A 58 7.04 -3.20 10.96
N LEU A 59 7.87 -2.36 10.35
CA LEU A 59 9.10 -2.79 9.69
C LEU A 59 10.07 -3.47 10.69
N TYR A 60 10.25 -2.91 11.88
CA TYR A 60 11.04 -3.53 12.95
C TYR A 60 10.46 -4.87 13.39
N THR A 61 9.14 -4.96 13.52
CA THR A 61 8.45 -6.18 13.93
C THR A 61 8.67 -7.34 12.96
N ILE A 62 8.62 -7.07 11.64
CA ILE A 62 8.76 -8.11 10.62
C ILE A 62 10.22 -8.47 10.32
N LEU A 63 11.16 -7.57 10.55
CA LEU A 63 12.58 -7.81 10.26
C LEU A 63 13.41 -8.17 11.49
N GLY A 64 12.93 -7.88 12.71
CA GLY A 64 13.68 -8.06 13.95
C GLY A 64 14.87 -7.10 14.11
N VAL A 65 15.07 -6.18 13.16
CA VAL A 65 16.15 -5.19 13.14
C VAL A 65 15.65 -3.86 12.63
N GLU A 66 16.18 -2.78 13.23
CA GLU A 66 15.83 -1.43 12.77
C GLU A 66 16.43 -1.14 11.39
N LYS A 67 15.61 -0.60 10.49
CA LYS A 67 16.02 -0.13 9.16
C LYS A 67 15.68 1.34 8.98
N GLU A 68 16.59 2.07 8.38
CA GLU A 68 16.38 3.47 8.03
C GLU A 68 15.60 3.57 6.73
N ILE A 69 14.44 4.23 6.78
CA ILE A 69 13.63 4.54 5.60
C ILE A 69 14.01 5.94 5.13
N ARG A 70 14.41 6.04 3.87
CA ARG A 70 14.63 7.30 3.15
C ARG A 70 13.63 7.45 2.02
N TYR A 71 13.56 8.64 1.45
CA TYR A 71 12.65 8.97 0.36
C TYR A 71 13.42 9.56 -0.80
N GLN A 72 13.08 9.16 -2.01
CA GLN A 72 13.55 9.78 -3.24
C GLN A 72 12.89 11.15 -3.43
N ASP A 73 13.35 11.94 -4.38
CA ASP A 73 12.75 13.23 -4.73
C ASP A 73 11.29 13.09 -5.20
N SER A 74 10.94 11.95 -5.80
CA SER A 74 9.58 11.55 -6.16
C SER A 74 8.68 11.23 -4.95
N GLY A 75 9.25 11.09 -3.74
CA GLY A 75 8.56 10.63 -2.54
C GLY A 75 8.52 9.11 -2.36
N LYS A 76 9.05 8.32 -3.30
CA LYS A 76 9.12 6.85 -3.18
C LYS A 76 10.03 6.45 -2.02
N PRO A 77 9.54 5.62 -1.05
CA PRO A 77 10.35 5.15 0.06
C PRO A 77 11.37 4.09 -0.39
N TYR A 78 12.51 4.06 0.28
CA TYR A 78 13.51 3.00 0.13
C TYR A 78 14.28 2.77 1.43
N LEU A 79 14.87 1.59 1.60
CA LEU A 79 15.77 1.30 2.72
C LEU A 79 17.17 1.84 2.42
N ALA A 80 17.76 2.56 3.38
CA ALA A 80 19.08 3.20 3.20
C ALA A 80 20.19 2.19 2.89
N ASP A 81 20.09 0.99 3.43
CA ASP A 81 21.05 -0.12 3.20
C ASP A 81 20.72 -0.95 1.95
N LYS A 82 19.65 -0.63 1.23
CA LYS A 82 19.21 -1.32 0.01
C LYS A 82 19.04 -2.84 0.19
N SER A 83 18.68 -3.29 1.39
CA SER A 83 18.52 -4.73 1.67
C SER A 83 17.28 -5.34 1.01
N PHE A 84 16.23 -4.52 0.78
CA PHE A 84 14.97 -4.92 0.15
C PHE A 84 14.39 -3.78 -0.67
N SER A 85 13.59 -4.09 -1.68
CA SER A 85 12.61 -3.18 -2.23
C SER A 85 11.50 -2.95 -1.22
N LEU A 86 10.95 -1.73 -1.17
CA LEU A 86 9.99 -1.30 -0.16
C LEU A 86 8.84 -0.52 -0.78
N SER A 87 7.61 -0.89 -0.41
CA SER A 87 6.44 -0.03 -0.62
C SER A 87 5.63 0.10 0.66
N ILE A 88 4.98 1.25 0.83
CA ILE A 88 4.25 1.63 2.04
C ILE A 88 2.89 2.19 1.64
N SER A 89 1.86 1.82 2.36
CA SER A 89 0.55 2.47 2.28
C SER A 89 -0.06 2.67 3.66
N HIS A 90 -0.99 3.59 3.77
CA HIS A 90 -1.75 3.82 4.98
C HIS A 90 -3.14 4.35 4.65
N THR A 91 -4.11 3.92 5.41
CA THR A 91 -5.46 4.46 5.42
C THR A 91 -5.89 4.69 6.86
N LYS A 92 -7.07 5.27 7.08
CA LYS A 92 -7.54 5.55 8.44
C LYS A 92 -7.51 4.30 9.33
N GLY A 93 -6.67 4.33 10.37
CA GLY A 93 -6.54 3.25 11.34
C GLY A 93 -5.63 2.09 10.92
N TYR A 94 -4.97 2.14 9.74
CA TYR A 94 -4.08 1.07 9.28
C TYR A 94 -2.85 1.60 8.57
N VAL A 95 -1.74 0.89 8.71
CA VAL A 95 -0.55 1.03 7.87
C VAL A 95 -0.17 -0.33 7.31
N ALA A 96 0.34 -0.34 6.09
CA ALA A 96 0.79 -1.55 5.39
C ALA A 96 2.19 -1.35 4.83
N VAL A 97 3.00 -2.39 4.89
CA VAL A 97 4.36 -2.44 4.35
C VAL A 97 4.52 -3.71 3.55
N ILE A 98 5.18 -3.63 2.39
CA ILE A 98 5.65 -4.77 1.62
C ILE A 98 7.15 -4.65 1.37
N LEU A 99 7.84 -5.78 1.47
CA LEU A 99 9.25 -5.97 1.17
C LEU A 99 9.39 -7.04 0.09
N GLY A 100 10.23 -6.79 -0.89
CA GLY A 100 10.60 -7.76 -1.93
C GLY A 100 12.10 -7.82 -2.13
N ASP A 101 12.58 -8.71 -3.00
CA ASP A 101 13.97 -8.70 -3.44
C ASP A 101 14.33 -7.31 -4.00
N ILE A 102 15.58 -6.86 -3.72
CA ILE A 102 16.03 -5.52 -4.12
C ILE A 102 15.97 -5.29 -5.65
N ASN A 103 16.01 -6.35 -6.44
CA ASN A 103 15.95 -6.29 -7.90
C ASN A 103 14.52 -6.40 -8.46
N LYS A 104 13.52 -6.59 -7.58
CA LYS A 104 12.10 -6.64 -7.94
C LYS A 104 11.37 -5.40 -7.43
N GLU A 105 10.52 -4.82 -8.26
CA GLU A 105 9.65 -3.75 -7.83
C GLU A 105 8.43 -4.34 -7.11
N VAL A 106 8.08 -3.75 -5.97
CA VAL A 106 6.91 -4.14 -5.19
C VAL A 106 5.98 -2.96 -4.96
N GLY A 107 4.70 -3.23 -4.86
CA GLY A 107 3.69 -2.23 -4.55
C GLY A 107 2.66 -2.76 -3.58
N ILE A 108 2.24 -1.92 -2.65
CA ILE A 108 1.15 -2.23 -1.72
C ILE A 108 0.24 -1.02 -1.58
N ASP A 109 -1.05 -1.28 -1.53
CA ASP A 109 -2.02 -0.25 -1.20
C ASP A 109 -3.12 -0.79 -0.28
N ILE A 110 -3.59 0.06 0.62
CA ILE A 110 -4.67 -0.22 1.58
C ILE A 110 -5.65 0.93 1.59
N GLU A 111 -6.94 0.63 1.35
CA GLU A 111 -7.99 1.63 1.29
C GLU A 111 -9.19 1.25 2.16
N GLN A 112 -9.63 2.18 3.00
CA GLN A 112 -10.79 1.98 3.84
C GLN A 112 -12.07 1.92 2.99
N TYR A 113 -12.97 0.99 3.32
CA TYR A 113 -14.30 0.93 2.70
C TYR A 113 -15.06 2.24 2.87
N GLY A 114 -15.62 2.73 1.78
CA GLY A 114 -16.45 3.92 1.84
C GLY A 114 -16.95 4.38 0.47
N GLU A 115 -18.16 4.92 0.44
CA GLU A 115 -18.86 5.40 -0.76
C GLU A 115 -18.19 6.61 -1.44
N ARG A 116 -17.16 7.21 -0.81
CA ARG A 116 -16.45 8.37 -1.38
C ARG A 116 -15.75 8.01 -2.70
N VAL A 117 -15.33 6.76 -2.87
CA VAL A 117 -14.70 6.28 -4.10
C VAL A 117 -15.57 6.52 -5.33
N ARG A 118 -16.89 6.37 -5.23
CA ARG A 118 -17.84 6.62 -6.32
C ARG A 118 -17.75 8.04 -6.87
N LYS A 119 -17.51 9.03 -5.99
CA LYS A 119 -17.46 10.45 -6.38
C LYS A 119 -16.24 10.78 -7.24
N VAL A 120 -15.20 9.98 -7.13
CA VAL A 120 -13.94 10.17 -7.84
C VAL A 120 -13.66 9.10 -8.89
N ALA A 121 -14.56 8.13 -9.06
CA ALA A 121 -14.40 7.01 -9.98
C ALA A 121 -14.08 7.47 -11.42
N HIS A 122 -14.66 8.57 -11.87
CA HIS A 122 -14.39 9.18 -13.17
C HIS A 122 -12.93 9.58 -13.41
N LYS A 123 -12.12 9.64 -12.37
CA LYS A 123 -10.68 9.99 -12.47
C LYS A 123 -9.78 8.77 -12.71
N PHE A 124 -10.27 7.56 -12.42
CA PHE A 124 -9.45 6.36 -12.50
C PHE A 124 -10.10 5.17 -13.17
N VAL A 125 -11.45 5.09 -13.24
CA VAL A 125 -12.15 4.04 -13.98
C VAL A 125 -12.23 4.45 -15.45
N ARG A 126 -11.75 3.60 -16.34
CA ARG A 126 -11.81 3.78 -17.80
C ARG A 126 -13.24 3.46 -18.30
N ASP A 127 -13.57 3.94 -19.50
CA ASP A 127 -14.87 3.66 -20.11
C ASP A 127 -15.04 2.19 -20.53
N ASP A 128 -13.94 1.47 -20.69
CA ASP A 128 -13.87 0.04 -21.02
C ASP A 128 -13.64 -0.87 -19.79
N GLU A 129 -13.60 -0.30 -18.58
CA GLU A 129 -13.54 -1.03 -17.32
C GLU A 129 -14.93 -1.12 -16.67
N LEU A 130 -15.24 -2.27 -16.08
CA LEU A 130 -16.49 -2.51 -15.37
C LEU A 130 -16.20 -3.02 -13.96
N PRO A 131 -16.15 -2.11 -12.94
CA PRO A 131 -16.02 -2.53 -11.56
C PRO A 131 -17.11 -3.50 -11.14
N GLY A 132 -16.71 -4.73 -10.78
CA GLY A 132 -17.65 -5.80 -10.42
C GLY A 132 -18.35 -5.53 -9.08
N ALA A 133 -19.53 -6.09 -8.91
CA ALA A 133 -20.25 -6.06 -7.64
C ALA A 133 -19.78 -7.21 -6.71
N TYR A 134 -19.71 -6.93 -5.42
CA TYR A 134 -19.51 -7.91 -4.35
C TYR A 134 -20.41 -7.54 -3.17
N GLU A 135 -21.09 -8.54 -2.57
CA GLU A 135 -22.07 -8.34 -1.49
C GLU A 135 -23.15 -7.29 -1.81
N GLY A 136 -23.62 -7.28 -3.05
CA GLY A 136 -24.70 -6.40 -3.50
C GLY A 136 -24.29 -4.95 -3.78
N THR A 137 -23.00 -4.61 -3.75
CA THR A 137 -22.49 -3.28 -4.06
C THR A 137 -21.28 -3.34 -5.00
N ASP A 138 -21.14 -2.34 -5.89
CA ASP A 138 -19.96 -2.16 -6.73
C ASP A 138 -18.85 -1.32 -6.06
N THR A 139 -19.09 -0.85 -4.84
CA THR A 139 -18.11 -0.07 -4.06
C THR A 139 -16.80 -0.82 -3.88
N TRP A 140 -16.85 -2.12 -3.58
CA TRP A 140 -15.67 -2.97 -3.49
C TRP A 140 -14.90 -3.06 -4.81
N GLY A 141 -15.63 -3.25 -5.92
CA GLY A 141 -15.00 -3.25 -7.25
C GLY A 141 -14.32 -1.92 -7.58
N MET A 142 -14.95 -0.79 -7.25
CA MET A 142 -14.35 0.54 -7.44
C MET A 142 -13.12 0.74 -6.55
N LEU A 143 -13.16 0.30 -5.28
CA LEU A 143 -12.02 0.36 -4.38
C LEU A 143 -10.86 -0.52 -4.85
N LEU A 144 -11.16 -1.71 -5.39
CA LEU A 144 -10.14 -2.57 -6.00
C LEU A 144 -9.49 -1.90 -7.21
N HIS A 145 -10.27 -1.22 -8.07
CA HIS A 145 -9.71 -0.48 -9.21
C HIS A 145 -8.80 0.67 -8.76
N TRP A 146 -9.23 1.43 -7.76
CA TRP A 146 -8.43 2.51 -7.19
C TRP A 146 -7.14 1.97 -6.57
N SER A 147 -7.27 1.07 -5.60
CA SER A 147 -6.15 0.53 -4.82
C SER A 147 -5.13 -0.23 -5.68
N ALA A 148 -5.60 -0.99 -6.69
CA ALA A 148 -4.70 -1.68 -7.63
C ALA A 148 -3.86 -0.70 -8.46
N LYS A 149 -4.50 0.39 -8.96
CA LYS A 149 -3.79 1.42 -9.73
C LYS A 149 -2.78 2.18 -8.85
N GLU A 150 -3.13 2.44 -7.59
CA GLU A 150 -2.18 2.99 -6.59
C GLU A 150 -1.00 2.03 -6.32
N ALA A 151 -1.27 0.73 -6.15
CA ALA A 151 -0.22 -0.26 -5.92
C ALA A 151 0.73 -0.36 -7.13
N VAL A 152 0.20 -0.39 -8.36
CA VAL A 152 1.01 -0.37 -9.59
C VAL A 152 1.78 0.94 -9.71
N TYR A 153 1.16 2.09 -9.47
CA TYR A 153 1.83 3.38 -9.51
C TYR A 153 3.04 3.44 -8.57
N LYS A 154 2.93 2.83 -7.37
CA LYS A 154 4.05 2.72 -6.43
C LYS A 154 5.19 1.81 -6.94
N CYS A 155 4.87 0.80 -7.77
CA CYS A 155 5.88 -0.01 -8.47
C CYS A 155 6.58 0.80 -9.56
N LEU A 156 5.80 1.53 -10.34
CA LEU A 156 6.32 2.32 -11.45
C LEU A 156 7.18 3.47 -10.89
N ASN A 157 8.41 3.57 -11.33
CA ASN A 157 9.28 4.69 -10.95
C ASN A 157 9.23 5.79 -12.03
N ILE A 158 8.01 6.22 -12.40
CA ILE A 158 7.74 7.17 -13.47
C ILE A 158 6.78 8.26 -13.00
N ASP A 159 7.00 9.48 -13.46
CA ASP A 159 6.12 10.62 -13.19
C ASP A 159 4.94 10.68 -14.15
N SER A 160 3.91 11.42 -13.76
CA SER A 160 2.78 11.80 -14.62
C SER A 160 1.99 10.60 -15.17
N VAL A 161 1.66 9.63 -14.31
CA VAL A 161 0.74 8.54 -14.65
C VAL A 161 -0.69 9.02 -14.48
N ASP A 162 -1.47 9.03 -15.57
CA ASP A 162 -2.91 9.18 -15.51
C ASP A 162 -3.55 7.80 -15.35
N PHE A 163 -4.29 7.58 -14.27
CA PHE A 163 -4.84 6.27 -13.92
C PHE A 163 -5.91 5.79 -14.90
N ARG A 164 -6.62 6.71 -15.52
CA ARG A 164 -7.64 6.40 -16.50
C ARG A 164 -7.06 6.13 -17.89
N GLU A 165 -6.04 6.87 -18.29
CA GLU A 165 -5.44 6.73 -19.62
C GLU A 165 -4.39 5.62 -19.68
N HIS A 166 -3.57 5.52 -18.62
CA HIS A 166 -2.37 4.70 -18.66
C HIS A 166 -2.49 3.34 -17.99
N LEU A 167 -3.53 3.10 -17.15
CA LEU A 167 -3.68 1.86 -16.40
C LEU A 167 -5.02 1.19 -16.72
N TYR A 168 -4.96 -0.05 -17.19
CA TYR A 168 -6.14 -0.86 -17.54
C TYR A 168 -6.22 -2.11 -16.70
N ILE A 169 -7.32 -2.31 -16.01
CA ILE A 169 -7.61 -3.52 -15.25
C ILE A 169 -8.37 -4.49 -16.13
N CYS A 170 -7.78 -5.69 -16.31
CA CYS A 170 -8.42 -6.77 -17.03
C CYS A 170 -9.71 -7.23 -16.32
N PRO A 171 -10.74 -7.64 -17.05
CA PRO A 171 -12.00 -8.11 -16.44
C PRO A 171 -11.77 -9.24 -15.45
N PHE A 172 -12.37 -9.16 -14.27
CA PHE A 172 -12.32 -10.19 -13.25
C PHE A 172 -13.63 -10.21 -12.44
N THR A 173 -13.86 -11.30 -11.72
CA THR A 173 -14.97 -11.41 -10.77
C THR A 173 -14.46 -11.08 -9.36
N VAL A 174 -15.14 -10.15 -8.69
CA VAL A 174 -14.78 -9.76 -7.32
C VAL A 174 -15.20 -10.86 -6.34
N CYS A 175 -14.21 -11.33 -5.57
CA CYS A 175 -14.36 -12.27 -4.46
C CYS A 175 -13.74 -11.68 -3.19
N SER A 176 -13.80 -12.41 -2.08
CA SER A 176 -13.14 -11.99 -0.83
C SER A 176 -11.62 -11.86 -0.95
N GLU A 177 -11.01 -12.65 -1.83
CA GLU A 177 -9.59 -12.56 -2.21
C GLU A 177 -9.40 -13.10 -3.62
N GLY A 178 -8.31 -12.72 -4.28
CA GLY A 178 -8.01 -13.18 -5.63
C GLY A 178 -6.84 -12.45 -6.26
N THR A 179 -6.74 -12.65 -7.57
CA THR A 179 -5.71 -12.04 -8.42
C THR A 179 -6.34 -11.63 -9.74
N PHE A 180 -5.91 -10.49 -10.27
CA PHE A 180 -6.31 -10.04 -11.61
C PHE A 180 -5.15 -9.33 -12.33
N GLY A 181 -5.27 -9.22 -13.65
CA GLY A 181 -4.30 -8.53 -14.47
C GLY A 181 -4.51 -7.03 -14.51
N LEU A 182 -3.41 -6.27 -14.53
CA LEU A 182 -3.40 -4.84 -14.84
C LEU A 182 -2.32 -4.57 -15.90
N VAL A 183 -2.67 -3.81 -16.92
CA VAL A 183 -1.77 -3.42 -18.01
C VAL A 183 -1.43 -1.95 -17.90
N GLU A 184 -0.17 -1.63 -18.03
CA GLU A 184 0.36 -0.28 -18.02
C GLU A 184 0.73 0.13 -19.47
N TYR A 185 0.26 1.29 -19.93
CA TYR A 185 0.49 1.82 -21.29
C TYR A 185 1.33 3.11 -21.30
N ARG A 186 1.82 3.55 -20.15
CA ARG A 186 2.63 4.79 -20.05
C ARG A 186 4.04 4.59 -20.57
N THR A 187 4.61 3.39 -20.37
CA THR A 187 5.93 3.04 -20.87
C THR A 187 5.85 2.36 -22.25
N ALA A 188 6.95 2.38 -22.99
CA ALA A 188 7.02 1.68 -24.27
C ALA A 188 6.97 0.15 -24.13
N GLU A 189 7.22 -0.36 -22.92
CA GLU A 189 7.27 -1.79 -22.62
C GLU A 189 5.88 -2.40 -22.40
N CYS A 190 4.86 -1.56 -22.12
CA CYS A 190 3.49 -2.01 -21.82
C CYS A 190 3.47 -3.13 -20.79
N CYS A 191 3.95 -2.85 -19.58
CA CYS A 191 4.10 -3.86 -18.55
C CYS A 191 2.77 -4.46 -18.10
N HIS A 192 2.79 -5.78 -17.86
CA HIS A 192 1.66 -6.52 -17.30
C HIS A 192 1.95 -6.86 -15.84
N PHE A 193 1.03 -6.49 -14.95
CA PHE A 193 1.10 -6.75 -13.53
C PHE A 193 0.07 -7.80 -13.11
N SER A 194 0.46 -8.71 -12.24
CA SER A 194 -0.46 -9.58 -11.49
C SER A 194 -0.73 -8.92 -10.15
N VAL A 195 -1.94 -8.41 -9.97
CA VAL A 195 -2.35 -7.72 -8.74
C VAL A 195 -3.08 -8.71 -7.84
N HIS A 196 -2.54 -8.97 -6.67
CA HIS A 196 -3.20 -9.74 -5.62
C HIS A 196 -4.05 -8.83 -4.75
N TYR A 197 -5.17 -9.33 -4.26
CA TYR A 197 -6.02 -8.56 -3.36
C TYR A 197 -6.70 -9.41 -2.28
N ARG A 198 -7.07 -8.75 -1.18
CA ARG A 198 -7.95 -9.29 -0.13
C ARG A 198 -8.91 -8.21 0.34
N LEU A 199 -10.18 -8.60 0.50
CA LEU A 199 -11.21 -7.76 1.12
C LEU A 199 -11.32 -8.12 2.60
N PHE A 200 -11.42 -7.08 3.42
CA PHE A 200 -11.69 -7.20 4.86
C PHE A 200 -13.00 -6.47 5.17
N ALA A 201 -13.47 -6.55 6.41
CA ALA A 201 -14.76 -5.96 6.78
C ALA A 201 -14.83 -4.44 6.52
N ASP A 202 -13.71 -3.73 6.63
CA ASP A 202 -13.65 -2.26 6.56
C ASP A 202 -12.54 -1.71 5.66
N PHE A 203 -11.77 -2.57 4.96
CA PHE A 203 -10.75 -2.12 4.00
C PHE A 203 -10.47 -3.16 2.91
N VAL A 204 -9.83 -2.71 1.85
CA VAL A 204 -9.20 -3.54 0.81
C VAL A 204 -7.69 -3.41 0.90
N LEU A 205 -7.00 -4.52 0.67
CA LEU A 205 -5.56 -4.58 0.49
C LEU A 205 -5.25 -5.09 -0.91
N THR A 206 -4.40 -4.37 -1.66
CA THR A 206 -3.85 -4.81 -2.95
C THR A 206 -2.34 -4.80 -2.91
N TYR A 207 -1.71 -5.76 -3.56
CA TYR A 207 -0.24 -5.82 -3.63
C TYR A 207 0.27 -6.52 -4.88
N ILE A 208 1.53 -6.23 -5.20
CA ILE A 208 2.28 -6.73 -6.34
C ILE A 208 3.66 -7.13 -5.85
N CYS A 209 4.14 -8.30 -6.28
CA CYS A 209 5.49 -8.78 -6.01
C CYS A 209 6.04 -9.66 -7.14
#